data_bf723db5e5ca6793f87315f4f066a3bb
#
_entry.id   bf723db5e5ca6793f87315f4f066a3bb
#
_cell.length_a   1.000
_cell.length_b   1.000
_cell.length_c   1.000
_cell.angle_alpha   90.00
_cell.angle_beta   90.00
_cell.angle_gamma   90.00
#
_symmetry.space_group_name_H-M   'P 1'
#
loop_
_entity.id
_entity.type
_entity.pdbx_description
1 polymer ?
#
loop_
_entity_poly.entity_id
_entity_poly.type
_entity_poly.pdbx_seq_one_letter_code
_entity_poly.pdbx_strand_id
1 'polypeptide(L)'
;KNTLVLLPTSDSLLINEINRIHSSTNHIYVSDVSSVYQFTRDGEFVKKLNKQGEGPNEYLNISDFFVDKGDNIWILSRTAKKLYQYSADNELLKSISLDVWAQNISPLGNDILLYTGNETNSANMQLHLLDIATGTIKKSYKAIKEKQAEYLHVKGNNVFRKISDKECCFSQLFNDTIYNVASDSISVAHTFDWDGHNI
;
A
#
# COMPACT_ATOMS: atom_id res chain seq x y z
N LYS A 1 21.24 14.76 -8.18
CA LYS A 1 22.35 14.03 -7.58
C LYS A 1 21.80 12.68 -7.12
N ASN A 2 22.26 11.58 -7.70
CA ASN A 2 21.85 10.25 -7.26
C ASN A 2 22.72 9.86 -6.07
N THR A 3 22.10 9.44 -4.99
CA THR A 3 22.79 8.94 -3.80
C THR A 3 22.52 7.44 -3.69
N LEU A 4 23.59 6.65 -3.63
CA LEU A 4 23.50 5.22 -3.34
C LEU A 4 23.49 5.04 -1.83
N VAL A 5 22.47 4.33 -1.34
CA VAL A 5 22.35 3.94 0.07
C VAL A 5 22.54 2.44 0.15
N LEU A 6 23.54 2.00 0.90
CA LEU A 6 23.80 0.58 1.16
C LEU A 6 23.09 0.20 2.46
N LEU A 7 22.29 -0.87 2.42
CA LEU A 7 21.66 -1.42 3.61
C LEU A 7 22.54 -2.55 4.16
N PRO A 8 22.79 -2.60 5.48
CA PRO A 8 23.58 -3.65 6.09
C PRO A 8 22.88 -5.00 5.99
N THR A 9 23.66 -6.04 5.84
CA THR A 9 23.20 -7.42 5.95
C THR A 9 24.04 -8.14 6.99
N SER A 10 23.40 -8.92 7.84
CA SER A 10 24.05 -9.79 8.84
C SER A 10 23.15 -11.00 9.11
N ASP A 11 23.65 -12.00 9.81
CA ASP A 11 22.86 -13.19 10.18
C ASP A 11 21.60 -12.85 10.99
N SER A 12 21.62 -11.72 11.71
CA SER A 12 20.47 -11.20 12.47
C SER A 12 19.58 -10.22 11.67
N LEU A 13 20.04 -9.77 10.51
CA LEU A 13 19.36 -8.80 9.65
C LEU A 13 19.30 -9.34 8.20
N LEU A 14 18.54 -10.41 8.02
CA LEU A 14 18.22 -10.95 6.69
C LEU A 14 16.88 -10.40 6.22
N ILE A 15 16.90 -9.73 5.08
CA ILE A 15 15.70 -9.36 4.32
C ILE A 15 15.59 -10.38 3.18
N ASN A 16 14.54 -11.19 3.17
CA ASN A 16 14.40 -12.25 2.18
C ASN A 16 14.14 -11.68 0.79
N GLU A 17 12.93 -11.21 0.56
CA GLU A 17 12.49 -10.62 -0.69
C GLU A 17 11.93 -9.22 -0.40
N ILE A 18 12.48 -8.20 -1.03
CA ILE A 18 11.95 -6.84 -0.87
C ILE A 18 10.63 -6.74 -1.61
N ASN A 19 9.54 -6.62 -0.85
CA ASN A 19 8.21 -6.43 -1.42
C ASN A 19 7.92 -4.94 -1.67
N ARG A 20 8.29 -4.08 -0.73
CA ARG A 20 8.02 -2.65 -0.82
C ARG A 20 9.07 -1.81 -0.12
N ILE A 21 9.32 -0.63 -0.67
CA ILE A 21 10.13 0.40 -0.03
C ILE A 21 9.26 1.65 0.15
N HIS A 22 9.32 2.22 1.33
CA HIS A 22 8.71 3.51 1.65
C HIS A 22 9.78 4.43 2.24
N SER A 23 9.74 5.72 1.94
CA SER A 23 10.65 6.70 2.54
C SER A 23 9.88 7.83 3.20
N SER A 24 10.24 8.14 4.44
CA SER A 24 9.82 9.34 5.15
C SER A 24 10.92 10.41 5.09
N THR A 25 10.70 11.52 5.77
CA THR A 25 11.72 12.56 5.87
C THR A 25 13.02 12.04 6.50
N ASN A 26 12.91 11.20 7.53
CA ASN A 26 14.04 10.80 8.36
C ASN A 26 14.51 9.36 8.12
N HIS A 27 13.64 8.51 7.56
CA HIS A 27 13.91 7.07 7.50
C HIS A 27 13.58 6.46 6.12
N ILE A 28 14.18 5.31 5.89
CA ILE A 28 13.85 4.38 4.81
C ILE A 28 13.25 3.14 5.47
N TYR A 29 12.11 2.69 4.94
CA TYR A 29 11.42 1.48 5.38
C TYR A 29 11.40 0.47 4.25
N VAL A 30 11.73 -0.77 4.56
CA VAL A 30 11.73 -1.88 3.62
C VAL A 30 10.87 -3.00 4.20
N SER A 31 9.96 -3.56 3.42
CA SER A 31 9.20 -4.73 3.86
C SER A 31 9.56 -5.98 3.07
N ASP A 32 9.55 -7.09 3.77
CA ASP A 32 9.32 -8.42 3.21
C ASP A 32 7.90 -8.89 3.54
N VAL A 33 7.60 -10.16 3.36
CA VAL A 33 6.26 -10.73 3.62
C VAL A 33 5.88 -10.74 5.11
N SER A 34 6.86 -10.68 6.00
CA SER A 34 6.68 -10.87 7.45
C SER A 34 7.04 -9.66 8.29
N SER A 35 7.82 -8.75 7.75
CA SER A 35 8.47 -7.70 8.57
C SER A 35 8.58 -6.38 7.83
N VAL A 36 8.62 -5.29 8.60
CA VAL A 36 9.04 -3.97 8.13
C VAL A 36 10.33 -3.59 8.86
N TYR A 37 11.36 -3.28 8.10
CA TYR A 37 12.68 -2.87 8.56
C TYR A 37 12.80 -1.37 8.40
N GLN A 38 13.28 -0.68 9.43
CA GLN A 38 13.52 0.75 9.43
C GLN A 38 15.02 1.03 9.43
N PHE A 39 15.43 1.94 8.54
CA PHE A 39 16.81 2.40 8.40
C PHE A 39 16.86 3.92 8.46
N THR A 40 18.00 4.48 8.90
CA THR A 40 18.29 5.90 8.72
C THR A 40 18.40 6.24 7.23
N ARG A 41 18.46 7.53 6.89
CA ARG A 41 18.68 7.98 5.50
C ARG A 41 20.05 7.57 4.94
N ASP A 42 21.00 7.31 5.83
CA ASP A 42 22.37 6.88 5.49
C ASP A 42 22.50 5.34 5.41
N GLY A 43 21.40 4.61 5.72
CA GLY A 43 21.33 3.16 5.59
C GLY A 43 21.62 2.40 6.88
N GLU A 44 21.81 3.05 8.02
CA GLU A 44 21.99 2.36 9.30
C GLU A 44 20.68 1.72 9.77
N PHE A 45 20.75 0.47 10.23
CA PHE A 45 19.60 -0.23 10.78
C PHE A 45 19.13 0.40 12.09
N VAL A 46 17.83 0.70 12.17
CA VAL A 46 17.21 1.26 13.37
C VAL A 46 16.47 0.20 14.15
N LYS A 47 15.48 -0.45 13.50
CA LYS A 47 14.64 -1.47 14.13
C LYS A 47 13.85 -2.28 13.11
N LYS A 48 13.20 -3.33 13.61
CA LYS A 48 12.34 -4.23 12.86
C LYS A 48 10.97 -4.34 13.54
N LEU A 49 9.90 -4.12 12.79
CA LEU A 49 8.56 -4.55 13.18
C LEU A 49 8.33 -5.95 12.62
N ASN A 50 8.17 -6.94 13.51
CA ASN A 50 7.72 -8.28 13.18
C ASN A 50 6.68 -8.70 14.23
N LYS A 51 5.44 -8.71 13.81
CA LYS A 51 4.28 -9.15 14.59
C LYS A 51 3.47 -10.16 13.75
N GLN A 52 4.16 -10.99 12.96
CA GLN A 52 3.50 -12.03 12.20
C GLN A 52 3.02 -13.14 13.13
N GLY A 53 1.73 -13.46 13.07
CA GLY A 53 1.12 -14.51 13.88
C GLY A 53 -0.41 -14.49 13.77
N GLU A 54 -1.07 -15.26 14.63
CA GLU A 54 -2.53 -15.41 14.70
C GLU A 54 -3.15 -14.77 15.94
N GLY A 55 -2.34 -14.12 16.76
CA GLY A 55 -2.78 -13.42 17.97
C GLY A 55 -3.56 -12.14 17.69
N PRO A 56 -4.21 -11.57 18.71
CA PRO A 56 -5.11 -10.41 18.56
C PRO A 56 -4.40 -9.15 18.06
N ASN A 57 -3.09 -9.03 18.30
CA ASN A 57 -2.28 -7.88 17.90
C ASN A 57 -1.29 -8.23 16.78
N GLU A 58 -1.56 -9.31 16.03
CA GLU A 58 -0.67 -9.87 15.04
C GLU A 58 -1.32 -9.85 13.66
N TYR A 59 -0.50 -9.75 12.63
CA TYR A 59 -0.93 -9.85 11.23
C TYR A 59 -0.47 -11.16 10.61
N LEU A 60 -1.25 -11.73 9.72
CA LEU A 60 -0.89 -12.99 9.04
C LEU A 60 0.25 -12.79 8.03
N ASN A 61 0.23 -11.68 7.31
CA ASN A 61 1.23 -11.34 6.30
C ASN A 61 1.20 -9.85 6.00
N ILE A 62 2.27 -9.34 5.40
CA ILE A 62 2.32 -7.98 4.86
C ILE A 62 2.09 -8.05 3.35
N SER A 63 0.93 -7.61 2.90
CA SER A 63 0.62 -7.50 1.46
C SER A 63 1.03 -6.15 0.91
N ASP A 64 0.85 -5.10 1.69
CA ASP A 64 1.28 -3.74 1.40
C ASP A 64 1.43 -2.95 2.70
N PHE A 65 2.17 -1.84 2.67
CA PHE A 65 2.30 -0.96 3.81
C PHE A 65 2.61 0.48 3.39
N PHE A 66 2.35 1.40 4.28
CA PHE A 66 2.88 2.77 4.24
C PHE A 66 3.20 3.27 5.65
N VAL A 67 3.92 4.38 5.72
CA VAL A 67 4.24 5.07 6.98
C VAL A 67 3.59 6.44 6.94
N ASP A 68 2.87 6.80 8.00
CA ASP A 68 2.23 8.09 8.13
C ASP A 68 3.20 9.17 8.64
N LYS A 69 2.71 10.41 8.79
CA LYS A 69 3.54 11.55 9.22
C LYS A 69 4.03 11.45 10.67
N GLY A 70 3.39 10.60 11.47
CA GLY A 70 3.78 10.32 12.85
C GLY A 70 4.74 9.13 12.97
N ASP A 71 5.32 8.68 11.85
CA ASP A 71 6.14 7.47 11.76
C ASP A 71 5.40 6.18 12.20
N ASN A 72 4.04 6.20 12.21
CA ASN A 72 3.28 4.99 12.45
C ASN A 72 3.23 4.16 11.17
N ILE A 73 3.34 2.85 11.33
CA ILE A 73 3.37 1.88 10.24
C ILE A 73 1.97 1.32 10.04
N TRP A 74 1.39 1.54 8.87
CA TRP A 74 0.15 0.95 8.43
C TRP A 74 0.41 -0.29 7.60
N ILE A 75 -0.11 -1.43 8.01
CA ILE A 75 0.05 -2.72 7.35
C ILE A 75 -1.29 -3.19 6.82
N LEU A 76 -1.32 -3.56 5.55
CA LEU A 76 -2.39 -4.33 4.95
C LEU A 76 -2.05 -5.82 5.04
N SER A 77 -2.88 -6.57 5.73
CA SER A 77 -2.90 -8.04 5.67
C SER A 77 -4.11 -8.47 4.84
N ARG A 78 -3.87 -8.71 3.54
CA ARG A 78 -4.93 -9.08 2.59
C ARG A 78 -5.61 -10.39 2.99
N THR A 79 -4.83 -11.38 3.40
CA THR A 79 -5.34 -12.69 3.83
C THR A 79 -6.30 -12.57 5.02
N ALA A 80 -5.99 -11.69 5.98
CA ALA A 80 -6.84 -11.42 7.14
C ALA A 80 -7.98 -10.43 6.83
N LYS A 81 -8.00 -9.78 5.67
CA LYS A 81 -8.87 -8.63 5.36
C LYS A 81 -8.80 -7.56 6.44
N LYS A 82 -7.59 -7.17 6.84
CA LYS A 82 -7.40 -6.20 7.92
C LYS A 82 -6.30 -5.20 7.59
N LEU A 83 -6.49 -4.01 8.12
CA LEU A 83 -5.46 -3.00 8.29
C LEU A 83 -5.04 -2.96 9.76
N TYR A 84 -3.75 -2.78 9.98
CA TYR A 84 -3.17 -2.59 11.31
C TYR A 84 -2.35 -1.31 11.30
N GLN A 85 -2.45 -0.53 12.37
CA GLN A 85 -1.60 0.63 12.62
C GLN A 85 -0.74 0.34 13.84
N TYR A 86 0.56 0.35 13.66
CA TYR A 86 1.53 0.24 14.75
C TYR A 86 2.23 1.58 14.97
N SER A 87 2.46 1.92 16.23
CA SER A 87 3.24 3.09 16.60
C SER A 87 4.70 2.96 16.16
N ALA A 88 5.43 4.09 16.27
CA ALA A 88 6.88 4.09 16.13
C ALA A 88 7.56 3.08 17.08
N ASP A 89 6.98 2.73 18.21
CA ASP A 89 7.51 1.76 19.17
C ASP A 89 7.00 0.33 18.98
N ASN A 90 6.40 0.04 17.81
CA ASN A 90 5.86 -1.26 17.44
C ASN A 90 4.65 -1.73 18.30
N GLU A 91 3.95 -0.80 18.93
CA GLU A 91 2.71 -1.10 19.65
C GLU A 91 1.50 -0.96 18.74
N LEU A 92 0.55 -1.90 18.82
CA LEU A 92 -0.67 -1.83 18.04
C LEU A 92 -1.53 -0.66 18.54
N LEU A 93 -1.77 0.32 17.66
CA LEU A 93 -2.64 1.46 17.93
C LEU A 93 -4.08 1.20 17.48
N LYS A 94 -4.25 0.52 16.35
CA LYS A 94 -5.55 0.29 15.73
C LYS A 94 -5.54 -0.92 14.81
N SER A 95 -6.68 -1.60 14.72
CA SER A 95 -6.97 -2.54 13.64
C SER A 95 -8.34 -2.25 13.03
N ILE A 96 -8.45 -2.38 11.71
CA ILE A 96 -9.68 -2.15 10.95
C ILE A 96 -9.95 -3.38 10.08
N SER A 97 -11.12 -3.99 10.26
CA SER A 97 -11.57 -5.07 9.37
C SER A 97 -12.09 -4.48 8.06
N LEU A 98 -11.77 -5.13 6.95
CA LEU A 98 -12.17 -4.71 5.62
C LEU A 98 -13.22 -5.65 5.05
N ASP A 99 -14.25 -5.07 4.41
CA ASP A 99 -15.27 -5.85 3.69
C ASP A 99 -14.81 -6.23 2.27
N VAL A 100 -13.67 -5.71 1.84
CA VAL A 100 -13.09 -5.91 0.50
C VAL A 100 -11.71 -6.57 0.58
N TRP A 101 -11.31 -7.25 -0.50
CA TRP A 101 -9.98 -7.82 -0.67
C TRP A 101 -9.00 -6.78 -1.25
N ALA A 102 -8.49 -5.90 -0.42
CA ALA A 102 -7.51 -4.91 -0.86
C ALA A 102 -6.17 -5.57 -1.21
N GLN A 103 -5.54 -5.09 -2.28
CA GLN A 103 -4.21 -5.51 -2.75
C GLN A 103 -3.15 -4.46 -2.42
N ASN A 104 -3.50 -3.18 -2.54
CA ASN A 104 -2.62 -2.06 -2.24
C ASN A 104 -3.36 -0.98 -1.46
N ILE A 105 -2.58 -0.20 -0.73
CA ILE A 105 -3.06 0.91 0.09
C ILE A 105 -2.23 2.17 -0.12
N SER A 106 -2.87 3.33 0.01
CA SER A 106 -2.19 4.63 0.02
C SER A 106 -2.89 5.60 0.96
N PRO A 107 -2.16 6.40 1.75
CA PRO A 107 -2.77 7.47 2.52
C PRO A 107 -3.32 8.55 1.59
N LEU A 108 -4.50 9.08 1.90
CA LEU A 108 -5.14 10.18 1.19
C LEU A 108 -5.87 11.11 2.18
N GLY A 109 -5.20 12.17 2.61
CA GLY A 109 -5.70 13.03 3.68
C GLY A 109 -5.79 12.29 5.01
N ASN A 110 -7.00 12.25 5.58
CA ASN A 110 -7.32 11.52 6.81
C ASN A 110 -7.92 10.12 6.52
N ASP A 111 -7.85 9.69 5.26
CA ASP A 111 -8.44 8.45 4.78
C ASP A 111 -7.36 7.54 4.20
N ILE A 112 -7.74 6.31 3.88
CA ILE A 112 -6.89 5.35 3.16
C ILE A 112 -7.58 4.97 1.86
N LEU A 113 -6.87 5.14 0.75
CA LEU A 113 -7.28 4.64 -0.55
C LEU A 113 -6.89 3.16 -0.65
N LEU A 114 -7.88 2.30 -0.96
CA LEU A 114 -7.72 0.86 -1.14
C LEU A 114 -7.88 0.52 -2.62
N TYR A 115 -7.02 -0.34 -3.15
CA TYR A 115 -7.16 -0.94 -4.47
C TYR A 115 -7.47 -2.43 -4.35
N THR A 116 -8.54 -2.89 -4.99
CA THR A 116 -9.01 -4.28 -4.95
C THR A 116 -8.75 -5.06 -6.23
N GLY A 117 -8.13 -4.42 -7.23
CA GLY A 117 -7.99 -5.06 -8.54
C GLY A 117 -9.34 -5.24 -9.23
N ASN A 118 -9.46 -6.36 -9.94
CA ASN A 118 -10.70 -6.77 -10.61
C ASN A 118 -11.49 -7.80 -9.77
N GLU A 119 -11.18 -7.94 -8.50
CA GLU A 119 -11.92 -8.85 -7.62
C GLU A 119 -13.35 -8.33 -7.39
N THR A 120 -14.30 -9.22 -7.58
CA THR A 120 -15.72 -8.92 -7.35
C THR A 120 -15.95 -8.49 -5.92
N ASN A 121 -16.55 -7.34 -5.74
CA ASN A 121 -16.99 -6.81 -4.45
C ASN A 121 -18.41 -6.23 -4.57
N SER A 122 -19.03 -5.94 -3.44
CA SER A 122 -20.42 -5.47 -3.39
C SER A 122 -20.65 -4.17 -4.18
N ALA A 123 -19.65 -3.30 -4.26
CA ALA A 123 -19.71 -2.05 -5.00
C ALA A 123 -19.39 -2.20 -6.49
N ASN A 124 -18.83 -3.35 -6.92
CA ASN A 124 -18.30 -3.58 -8.26
C ASN A 124 -17.32 -2.48 -8.72
N MET A 125 -16.47 -2.03 -7.81
CA MET A 125 -15.50 -0.94 -8.00
C MET A 125 -14.09 -1.39 -7.65
N GLN A 126 -13.08 -0.75 -8.24
CA GLN A 126 -11.66 -1.08 -8.06
C GLN A 126 -10.98 -0.29 -6.94
N LEU A 127 -11.46 0.93 -6.68
CA LEU A 127 -10.90 1.85 -5.70
C LEU A 127 -11.94 2.17 -4.63
N HIS A 128 -11.51 2.18 -3.38
CA HIS A 128 -12.36 2.49 -2.25
C HIS A 128 -11.65 3.45 -1.30
N LEU A 129 -12.35 4.48 -0.86
CA LEU A 129 -11.87 5.44 0.14
C LEU A 129 -12.39 5.02 1.51
N LEU A 130 -11.48 4.59 2.38
CA LEU A 130 -11.75 4.14 3.74
C LEU A 130 -11.55 5.29 4.72
N ASP A 131 -12.57 5.59 5.50
CA ASP A 131 -12.48 6.49 6.64
C ASP A 131 -11.74 5.80 7.79
N ILE A 132 -10.59 6.36 8.19
CA ILE A 132 -9.78 5.80 9.28
C ILE A 132 -10.52 5.89 10.63
N ALA A 133 -11.32 6.94 10.85
CA ALA A 133 -11.98 7.15 12.13
C ALA A 133 -13.10 6.13 12.38
N THR A 134 -13.92 5.86 11.37
CA THR A 134 -15.07 4.94 11.45
C THR A 134 -14.76 3.51 11.02
N GLY A 135 -13.70 3.31 10.23
CA GLY A 135 -13.37 2.02 9.62
C GLY A 135 -14.30 1.62 8.47
N THR A 136 -15.04 2.56 7.88
CA THR A 136 -16.04 2.30 6.83
C THR A 136 -15.63 2.88 5.49
N ILE A 137 -16.05 2.25 4.39
CA ILE A 137 -15.87 2.78 3.04
C ILE A 137 -16.83 3.94 2.83
N LYS A 138 -16.29 5.14 2.60
CA LYS A 138 -17.03 6.38 2.34
C LYS A 138 -17.46 6.51 0.88
N LYS A 139 -16.59 6.07 -0.03
CA LYS A 139 -16.76 6.27 -1.47
C LYS A 139 -15.99 5.21 -2.25
N SER A 140 -16.50 4.90 -3.43
CA SER A 140 -15.84 3.96 -4.34
C SER A 140 -15.77 4.56 -5.74
N TYR A 141 -14.71 4.21 -6.47
CA TYR A 141 -14.42 4.76 -7.78
C TYR A 141 -14.02 3.66 -8.77
N LYS A 142 -14.09 3.96 -10.06
CA LYS A 142 -13.62 3.14 -11.16
C LYS A 142 -14.29 1.76 -11.20
N ALA A 143 -15.42 1.70 -11.90
CA ALA A 143 -16.15 0.44 -12.08
C ALA A 143 -15.27 -0.66 -12.71
N ILE A 144 -15.47 -1.88 -12.27
CA ILE A 144 -14.91 -3.07 -12.89
C ILE A 144 -15.68 -3.29 -14.20
N LYS A 145 -15.06 -3.02 -15.35
CA LYS A 145 -15.72 -3.05 -16.65
C LYS A 145 -15.80 -4.46 -17.24
N GLU A 146 -14.79 -5.28 -16.99
CA GLU A 146 -14.72 -6.68 -17.48
C GLU A 146 -13.96 -7.53 -16.47
N LYS A 147 -14.29 -8.82 -16.43
CA LYS A 147 -13.45 -9.82 -15.80
C LYS A 147 -12.17 -9.99 -16.65
N GLN A 148 -11.24 -9.07 -16.53
CA GLN A 148 -9.89 -9.34 -17.03
C GLN A 148 -9.34 -10.52 -16.25
N ALA A 149 -8.63 -11.40 -16.95
CA ALA A 149 -8.14 -12.66 -16.41
C ALA A 149 -7.55 -12.48 -15.01
N GLU A 150 -8.12 -13.18 -14.05
CA GLU A 150 -7.87 -13.08 -12.60
C GLU A 150 -6.44 -13.43 -12.16
N TYR A 151 -5.51 -13.64 -13.10
CA TYR A 151 -4.27 -14.38 -12.84
C TYR A 151 -2.96 -13.59 -12.87
N LEU A 152 -3.00 -12.29 -13.08
CA LEU A 152 -1.78 -11.48 -13.04
C LEU A 152 -1.60 -10.79 -11.66
N HIS A 153 -1.32 -11.59 -10.65
CA HIS A 153 -0.70 -11.07 -9.42
C HIS A 153 0.78 -10.79 -9.69
N VAL A 154 1.09 -9.62 -10.20
CA VAL A 154 2.49 -9.18 -10.26
C VAL A 154 2.88 -8.70 -8.87
N LYS A 155 3.68 -9.50 -8.18
CA LYS A 155 4.27 -9.11 -6.89
C LYS A 155 5.01 -7.78 -7.01
N GLY A 156 4.90 -6.94 -5.99
CA GLY A 156 5.62 -5.67 -5.92
C GLY A 156 5.05 -4.55 -6.78
N ASN A 157 3.89 -4.75 -7.40
CA ASN A 157 3.27 -3.69 -8.20
C ASN A 157 2.71 -2.58 -7.31
N ASN A 158 3.34 -1.42 -7.39
CA ASN A 158 2.85 -0.22 -6.73
C ASN A 158 1.93 0.56 -7.67
N VAL A 159 0.63 0.39 -7.50
CA VAL A 159 -0.38 1.10 -8.31
C VAL A 159 -0.57 2.55 -7.87
N PHE A 160 -0.07 2.91 -6.69
CA PHE A 160 -0.25 4.24 -6.12
C PHE A 160 1.07 5.01 -6.08
N ARG A 161 1.01 6.28 -6.46
CA ARG A 161 2.09 7.24 -6.26
C ARG A 161 1.53 8.50 -5.61
N LYS A 162 1.94 8.76 -4.37
CA LYS A 162 1.54 9.96 -3.65
C LYS A 162 2.07 11.21 -4.36
N ILE A 163 1.19 12.16 -4.68
CA ILE A 163 1.54 13.48 -5.21
C ILE A 163 1.59 14.49 -4.07
N SER A 164 0.57 14.47 -3.23
CA SER A 164 0.42 15.34 -2.07
C SER A 164 -0.34 14.61 -0.96
N ASP A 165 -0.65 15.29 0.14
CA ASP A 165 -1.51 14.72 1.17
C ASP A 165 -2.96 14.53 0.72
N LYS A 166 -3.40 15.27 -0.30
CA LYS A 166 -4.78 15.28 -0.78
C LYS A 166 -4.96 14.61 -2.14
N GLU A 167 -3.86 14.16 -2.75
CA GLU A 167 -3.88 13.66 -4.12
C GLU A 167 -2.88 12.53 -4.33
N CYS A 168 -3.31 11.52 -5.06
CA CYS A 168 -2.55 10.33 -5.39
C CYS A 168 -2.70 9.99 -6.87
N CYS A 169 -1.61 9.68 -7.57
CA CYS A 169 -1.69 9.02 -8.87
C CYS A 169 -2.06 7.56 -8.67
N PHE A 170 -2.93 7.07 -9.52
CA PHE A 170 -3.29 5.66 -9.65
C PHE A 170 -3.01 5.18 -11.06
N SER A 171 -2.26 4.10 -11.20
CA SER A 171 -1.99 3.43 -12.47
C SER A 171 -2.07 1.92 -12.30
N GLN A 172 -2.65 1.22 -13.28
CA GLN A 172 -2.71 -0.24 -13.28
C GLN A 172 -1.72 -0.78 -14.31
N LEU A 173 -1.25 -2.00 -14.10
CA LEU A 173 -0.56 -2.75 -15.14
C LEU A 173 -1.50 -2.98 -16.32
N PHE A 174 -0.94 -2.95 -17.52
CA PHE A 174 -1.69 -3.14 -18.77
C PHE A 174 -2.85 -2.15 -18.93
N ASN A 175 -2.71 -0.93 -18.41
CA ASN A 175 -3.63 0.16 -18.62
C ASN A 175 -2.89 1.37 -19.17
N ASP A 176 -3.42 1.97 -20.19
CA ASP A 176 -2.87 3.14 -20.86
C ASP A 176 -3.09 4.46 -20.11
N THR A 177 -3.89 4.41 -19.05
CA THR A 177 -4.37 5.61 -18.38
C THR A 177 -3.85 5.72 -16.95
N ILE A 178 -3.29 6.87 -16.63
CA ILE A 178 -2.97 7.30 -15.25
C ILE A 178 -4.10 8.21 -14.77
N TYR A 179 -4.54 7.98 -13.56
CA TYR A 179 -5.58 8.76 -12.91
C TYR A 179 -5.02 9.58 -11.75
N ASN A 180 -5.54 10.80 -11.56
CA ASN A 180 -5.45 11.52 -10.30
C ASN A 180 -6.66 11.19 -9.44
N VAL A 181 -6.41 10.80 -8.19
CA VAL A 181 -7.43 10.47 -7.20
C VAL A 181 -7.30 11.43 -6.04
N ALA A 182 -8.39 12.10 -5.72
CA ALA A 182 -8.59 12.92 -4.54
C ALA A 182 -9.74 12.33 -3.69
N SER A 183 -9.98 12.85 -2.50
CA SER A 183 -11.00 12.34 -1.59
C SER A 183 -12.44 12.43 -2.14
N ASP A 184 -12.67 13.32 -3.09
CA ASP A 184 -14.00 13.59 -3.67
C ASP A 184 -14.10 13.29 -5.16
N SER A 185 -12.99 13.05 -5.84
CA SER A 185 -12.94 12.92 -7.30
C SER A 185 -11.89 11.95 -7.81
N ILE A 186 -12.12 11.47 -9.03
CA ILE A 186 -11.13 10.79 -9.85
C ILE A 186 -11.18 11.42 -11.24
N SER A 187 -10.02 11.74 -11.80
CA SER A 187 -9.87 12.31 -13.12
C SER A 187 -8.72 11.66 -13.89
N VAL A 188 -8.78 11.67 -15.21
CA VAL A 188 -7.67 11.24 -16.05
C VAL A 188 -6.56 12.28 -15.95
N ALA A 189 -5.37 11.84 -15.53
CA ALA A 189 -4.17 12.65 -15.50
C ALA A 189 -3.41 12.56 -16.82
N HIS A 190 -3.32 11.34 -17.37
CA HIS A 190 -2.56 11.07 -18.58
C HIS A 190 -3.07 9.82 -19.27
N THR A 191 -3.04 9.81 -20.61
CA THR A 191 -3.31 8.62 -21.41
C THR A 191 -2.15 8.44 -22.38
N PHE A 192 -1.64 7.22 -22.49
CA PHE A 192 -0.62 6.85 -23.43
C PHE A 192 -1.27 6.28 -24.68
N ASP A 193 -0.89 6.78 -25.84
CA ASP A 193 -1.25 6.20 -27.12
C ASP A 193 -0.12 5.27 -27.56
N TRP A 194 -0.43 4.01 -27.77
CA TRP A 194 0.50 2.98 -28.18
C TRP A 194 0.41 2.69 -29.70
N ASP A 195 0.13 3.73 -30.50
CA ASP A 195 0.02 3.63 -31.97
C ASP A 195 -0.94 2.50 -32.43
N GLY A 196 -2.08 2.38 -31.77
CA GLY A 196 -3.12 1.40 -32.11
C GLY A 196 -2.84 -0.03 -31.58
N HIS A 197 -1.79 -0.24 -30.82
CA HIS A 197 -1.56 -1.48 -30.09
C HIS A 197 -2.29 -1.41 -28.74
N ASN A 198 -3.46 -2.03 -28.67
CA ASN A 198 -4.14 -2.26 -27.39
C ASN A 198 -3.34 -3.28 -26.58
N ILE A 199 -2.98 -2.92 -25.35
CA ILE A 199 -2.35 -3.82 -24.38
C ILE A 199 -3.44 -4.61 -23.63
#